data_3c03551e7e92f6953a51cc71368be90c
#
_entry.id   3c03551e7e92f6953a51cc71368be90c
#
_cell.length_a   1.000
_cell.length_b   1.000
_cell.length_c   1.000
_cell.angle_alpha   90.00
_cell.angle_beta   90.00
_cell.angle_gamma   90.00
#
_symmetry.space_group_name_H-M   'P 1'
#
loop_
_entity.id
_entity.type
_entity.pdbx_description
1 polymer ?
#
loop_
_entity_poly.entity_id
_entity_poly.type
_entity_poly.pdbx_seq_one_letter_code
_entity_poly.pdbx_strand_id
1 'polypeptide(L)'
;MTTPAELTAHVRSMIPVLDAMGVEVVEAGRNTVAARLPAGPNVNHFGTAYAGSLFTVAEVLGGLYASTSLVLEGAVPLVKSLTIDFLRPATTDVVARATLDDDVINRVLAETTEHGKSDFELVAEVTDADGTVVARTRGLYQMRRF
;
A
#
# COMPACT_ATOMS: atom_id res chain seq x y z
N MET A 1 6.70 -11.43 -14.65
CA MET A 1 5.61 -10.79 -13.89
C MET A 1 5.77 -11.17 -12.40
N THR A 2 5.73 -10.20 -11.52
CA THR A 2 5.91 -10.44 -10.09
C THR A 2 4.62 -10.98 -9.47
N THR A 3 4.68 -12.14 -8.82
CA THR A 3 3.52 -12.72 -8.12
C THR A 3 3.34 -12.03 -6.76
N PRO A 4 2.14 -12.10 -6.15
CA PRO A 4 1.95 -11.61 -4.78
C PRO A 4 2.93 -12.22 -3.78
N ALA A 5 3.24 -13.50 -3.88
CA ALA A 5 4.18 -14.17 -2.99
C ALA A 5 5.61 -13.63 -3.16
N GLU A 6 6.05 -13.42 -4.40
CA GLU A 6 7.36 -12.85 -4.68
C GLU A 6 7.45 -11.41 -4.18
N LEU A 7 6.39 -10.63 -4.38
CA LEU A 7 6.34 -9.24 -3.92
C LEU A 7 6.30 -9.16 -2.39
N THR A 8 5.60 -10.06 -1.73
CA THR A 8 5.62 -10.18 -0.26
C THR A 8 7.04 -10.39 0.26
N ALA A 9 7.76 -11.36 -0.30
CA ALA A 9 9.15 -11.64 0.09
C ALA A 9 10.05 -10.42 -0.15
N HIS A 10 9.87 -9.75 -1.27
CA HIS A 10 10.65 -8.58 -1.64
C HIS A 10 10.44 -7.41 -0.67
N VAL A 11 9.18 -7.02 -0.40
CA VAL A 11 8.91 -5.88 0.49
C VAL A 11 9.31 -6.18 1.92
N ARG A 12 9.16 -7.41 2.39
CA ARG A 12 9.60 -7.80 3.74
C ARG A 12 11.12 -7.75 3.88
N SER A 13 11.85 -8.07 2.83
CA SER A 13 13.31 -7.99 2.86
C SER A 13 13.81 -6.56 2.85
N MET A 14 13.12 -5.66 2.14
CA MET A 14 13.49 -4.25 2.07
C MET A 14 13.10 -3.47 3.32
N ILE A 15 11.97 -3.81 3.92
CA ILE A 15 11.40 -3.10 5.06
C ILE A 15 11.12 -4.13 6.17
N PRO A 16 12.11 -4.39 7.05
CA PRO A 16 12.01 -5.47 8.04
C PRO A 16 10.80 -5.39 8.97
N VAL A 17 10.28 -4.19 9.27
CA VAL A 17 9.10 -4.05 10.11
C VAL A 17 7.85 -4.66 9.46
N LEU A 18 7.78 -4.72 8.13
CA LEU A 18 6.66 -5.37 7.44
C LEU A 18 6.66 -6.88 7.67
N ASP A 19 7.86 -7.46 7.80
CA ASP A 19 7.99 -8.88 8.14
C ASP A 19 7.50 -9.14 9.57
N ALA A 20 7.90 -8.31 10.53
CA ALA A 20 7.45 -8.41 11.91
C ALA A 20 5.94 -8.25 12.05
N MET A 21 5.33 -7.37 11.25
CA MET A 21 3.89 -7.16 11.21
C MET A 21 3.14 -8.28 10.49
N GLY A 22 3.84 -9.10 9.69
CA GLY A 22 3.23 -10.15 8.89
C GLY A 22 2.46 -9.63 7.67
N VAL A 23 2.80 -8.45 7.17
CA VAL A 23 2.14 -7.89 5.98
C VAL A 23 2.36 -8.80 4.79
N GLU A 24 1.27 -9.13 4.10
CA GLU A 24 1.27 -10.03 2.95
C GLU A 24 0.57 -9.36 1.77
N VAL A 25 1.25 -9.29 0.63
CA VAL A 25 0.63 -8.82 -0.61
C VAL A 25 -0.30 -9.92 -1.11
N VAL A 26 -1.57 -9.57 -1.32
CA VAL A 26 -2.60 -10.54 -1.76
C VAL A 26 -3.08 -10.27 -3.18
N GLU A 27 -2.84 -9.08 -3.70
CA GLU A 27 -3.12 -8.74 -5.10
C GLU A 27 -2.05 -7.79 -5.61
N ALA A 28 -1.51 -8.07 -6.80
CA ALA A 28 -0.45 -7.29 -7.43
C ALA A 28 -0.75 -7.16 -8.94
N GLY A 29 -1.80 -6.40 -9.24
CA GLY A 29 -2.24 -6.16 -10.61
C GLY A 29 -1.74 -4.84 -11.17
N ARG A 30 -2.07 -4.57 -12.43
CA ARG A 30 -1.74 -3.31 -13.09
C ARG A 30 -2.42 -2.13 -12.39
N ASN A 31 -3.71 -2.27 -12.11
CA ASN A 31 -4.53 -1.18 -11.55
C ASN A 31 -4.76 -1.33 -10.06
N THR A 32 -4.95 -2.57 -9.58
CA THR A 32 -5.31 -2.85 -8.20
C THR A 32 -4.19 -3.57 -7.47
N VAL A 33 -3.86 -3.07 -6.29
CA VAL A 33 -2.96 -3.73 -5.36
C VAL A 33 -3.67 -3.88 -4.02
N ALA A 34 -3.35 -4.95 -3.29
CA ALA A 34 -3.93 -5.21 -1.98
C ALA A 34 -2.94 -5.92 -1.08
N ALA A 35 -3.00 -5.61 0.21
CA ALA A 35 -2.16 -6.23 1.22
C ALA A 35 -2.98 -6.58 2.46
N ARG A 36 -2.67 -7.72 3.07
CA ARG A 36 -3.31 -8.20 4.28
C ARG A 36 -2.44 -7.93 5.49
N LEU A 37 -3.08 -7.55 6.59
CA LEU A 37 -2.47 -7.37 7.91
C LEU A 37 -3.09 -8.39 8.85
N PRO A 38 -2.32 -9.36 9.39
CA PRO A 38 -2.88 -10.33 10.33
C PRO A 38 -3.21 -9.68 11.68
N ALA A 39 -4.27 -10.15 12.32
CA ALA A 39 -4.72 -9.60 13.60
C ALA A 39 -3.71 -9.84 14.72
N GLY A 40 -3.18 -11.06 14.83
CA GLY A 40 -2.37 -11.50 15.96
C GLY A 40 -1.22 -10.57 16.35
N PRO A 41 -0.23 -10.34 15.46
CA PRO A 41 0.93 -9.49 15.82
C PRO A 41 0.62 -7.99 15.86
N ASN A 42 -0.58 -7.58 15.45
CA ASN A 42 -0.95 -6.17 15.29
C ASN A 42 -2.06 -5.72 16.23
N VAL A 43 -2.27 -6.45 17.32
CA VAL A 43 -3.28 -6.14 18.31
C VAL A 43 -2.77 -5.05 19.26
N ASN A 44 -3.65 -4.13 19.62
CA ASN A 44 -3.38 -3.12 20.63
C ASN A 44 -3.86 -3.57 22.02
N HIS A 45 -3.77 -2.70 23.02
CA HIS A 45 -4.14 -2.97 24.40
C HIS A 45 -5.66 -3.13 24.62
N PHE A 46 -6.48 -2.81 23.61
CA PHE A 46 -7.93 -3.01 23.64
C PHE A 46 -8.36 -4.29 22.94
N GLY A 47 -7.43 -5.05 22.35
CA GLY A 47 -7.76 -6.25 21.58
C GLY A 47 -8.20 -5.96 20.14
N THR A 48 -7.95 -4.76 19.64
CA THR A 48 -8.27 -4.36 18.27
C THR A 48 -7.00 -4.03 17.49
N ALA A 49 -7.12 -3.84 16.18
CA ALA A 49 -5.97 -3.52 15.34
C ALA A 49 -5.32 -2.20 15.78
N TYR A 50 -4.01 -2.23 15.96
CA TYR A 50 -3.24 -1.04 16.32
C TYR A 50 -3.29 -0.02 15.17
N ALA A 51 -3.53 1.25 15.51
CA ALA A 51 -3.66 2.33 14.54
C ALA A 51 -2.44 2.46 13.61
N GLY A 52 -1.21 2.35 14.17
CA GLY A 52 0.01 2.40 13.38
C GLY A 52 0.14 1.26 12.39
N SER A 53 -0.38 0.09 12.71
CA SER A 53 -0.39 -1.06 11.80
C SER A 53 -1.40 -0.88 10.67
N LEU A 54 -2.58 -0.31 10.96
CA LEU A 54 -3.57 0.03 9.94
C LEU A 54 -3.01 1.09 8.98
N PHE A 55 -2.31 2.09 9.51
CA PHE A 55 -1.61 3.09 8.70
C PHE A 55 -0.62 2.41 7.76
N THR A 56 0.21 1.52 8.29
CA THR A 56 1.29 0.86 7.54
C THR A 56 0.76 0.02 6.38
N VAL A 57 -0.28 -0.79 6.61
CA VAL A 57 -0.81 -1.67 5.55
C VAL A 57 -1.46 -0.88 4.41
N ALA A 58 -2.00 0.30 4.70
CA ALA A 58 -2.55 1.19 3.69
C ALA A 58 -1.45 1.98 2.98
N GLU A 59 -0.47 2.47 3.74
CA GLU A 59 0.63 3.28 3.20
C GLU A 59 1.49 2.50 2.22
N VAL A 60 1.79 1.24 2.52
CA VAL A 60 2.67 0.42 1.69
C VAL A 60 2.14 0.22 0.27
N LEU A 61 0.83 0.35 0.07
CA LEU A 61 0.20 0.13 -1.24
C LEU A 61 0.80 1.03 -2.33
N GLY A 62 1.09 2.29 -2.00
CA GLY A 62 1.70 3.21 -2.96
C GLY A 62 3.03 2.70 -3.50
N GLY A 63 3.83 2.10 -2.63
CA GLY A 63 5.13 1.52 -3.01
C GLY A 63 5.00 0.25 -3.85
N LEU A 64 3.91 -0.48 -3.72
CA LEU A 64 3.71 -1.72 -4.50
C LEU A 64 3.60 -1.44 -6.00
N TYR A 65 3.10 -0.27 -6.39
CA TYR A 65 2.99 0.10 -7.80
C TYR A 65 4.35 0.19 -8.49
N ALA A 66 5.43 0.48 -7.76
CA ALA A 66 6.78 0.47 -8.32
C ALA A 66 7.24 -0.92 -8.78
N SER A 67 6.58 -1.97 -8.32
CA SER A 67 6.86 -3.35 -8.73
C SER A 67 5.78 -3.92 -9.65
N THR A 68 4.74 -3.17 -9.96
CA THR A 68 3.64 -3.60 -10.85
C THR A 68 3.53 -2.72 -12.09
N SER A 69 2.78 -1.62 -12.03
CA SER A 69 2.50 -0.79 -13.20
C SER A 69 3.37 0.45 -13.32
N LEU A 70 3.99 0.91 -12.23
CA LEU A 70 4.90 2.07 -12.23
C LEU A 70 6.37 1.66 -12.22
N VAL A 71 6.69 0.57 -12.90
CA VAL A 71 8.08 0.10 -13.03
C VAL A 71 8.82 1.03 -13.98
N LEU A 72 9.87 1.68 -13.46
CA LEU A 72 10.69 2.58 -14.25
C LEU A 72 12.13 2.55 -13.69
N GLU A 73 13.09 2.25 -14.57
CA GLU A 73 14.49 2.12 -14.15
C GLU A 73 15.00 3.38 -13.45
N GLY A 74 15.60 3.19 -12.28
CA GLY A 74 16.17 4.28 -11.48
C GLY A 74 15.15 5.11 -10.72
N ALA A 75 13.87 4.79 -10.83
CA ALA A 75 12.82 5.51 -10.10
C ALA A 75 12.41 4.74 -8.84
N VAL A 76 12.10 5.50 -7.80
CA VAL A 76 11.63 4.95 -6.52
C VAL A 76 10.33 5.63 -6.10
N PRO A 77 9.45 4.91 -5.38
CA PRO A 77 8.23 5.50 -4.83
C PRO A 77 8.53 6.17 -3.50
N LEU A 78 7.95 7.33 -3.29
CA LEU A 78 8.04 8.08 -2.04
C LEU A 78 6.64 8.46 -1.59
N VAL A 79 6.39 8.46 -0.28
CA VAL A 79 5.17 9.04 0.28
C VAL A 79 5.49 10.47 0.73
N LYS A 80 4.61 11.42 0.38
CA LYS A 80 4.77 12.83 0.78
C LYS A 80 3.86 13.16 1.95
N SER A 81 2.63 12.65 1.92
CA SER A 81 1.66 12.83 3.01
C SER A 81 0.61 11.73 2.94
N LEU A 82 0.02 11.42 4.08
CA LEU A 82 -1.07 10.46 4.14
C LEU A 82 -2.00 10.80 5.30
N THR A 83 -3.30 10.91 5.00
CA THR A 83 -4.35 11.08 5.99
C THR A 83 -5.10 9.78 6.14
N ILE A 84 -5.33 9.36 7.36
CA ILE A 84 -6.12 8.16 7.67
C ILE A 84 -7.29 8.52 8.57
N ASP A 85 -8.47 7.99 8.23
CA ASP A 85 -9.65 8.03 9.08
C ASP A 85 -9.91 6.64 9.63
N PHE A 86 -9.97 6.52 10.95
CA PHE A 86 -10.28 5.28 11.63
C PHE A 86 -11.79 5.24 11.87
N LEU A 87 -12.48 4.35 11.17
CA LEU A 87 -13.94 4.36 11.12
C LEU A 87 -14.57 3.36 12.09
N ARG A 88 -13.91 2.21 12.29
CA ARG A 88 -14.39 1.16 13.18
C ARG A 88 -13.23 0.35 13.74
N PRO A 89 -13.33 -0.17 14.96
CA PRO A 89 -12.33 -1.10 15.49
C PRO A 89 -12.34 -2.41 14.70
N ALA A 90 -11.17 -2.95 14.42
CA ALA A 90 -11.02 -4.22 13.72
C ALA A 90 -10.55 -5.30 14.69
N THR A 91 -11.19 -6.47 14.67
CA THR A 91 -10.86 -7.62 15.53
C THR A 91 -10.44 -8.84 14.72
N THR A 92 -10.39 -8.73 13.40
CA THR A 92 -9.98 -9.79 12.48
C THR A 92 -8.78 -9.33 11.67
N ASP A 93 -8.24 -10.21 10.82
CA ASP A 93 -7.32 -9.80 9.77
C ASP A 93 -8.02 -8.73 8.91
N VAL A 94 -7.23 -7.81 8.36
CA VAL A 94 -7.76 -6.76 7.48
C VAL A 94 -7.00 -6.77 6.16
N VAL A 95 -7.66 -6.25 5.12
CA VAL A 95 -7.07 -6.10 3.78
C VAL A 95 -7.20 -4.64 3.36
N ALA A 96 -6.07 -4.04 3.04
CA ALA A 96 -6.02 -2.71 2.42
C ALA A 96 -5.97 -2.89 0.90
N ARG A 97 -6.80 -2.12 0.17
CA ARG A 97 -6.89 -2.20 -1.29
C ARG A 97 -6.95 -0.82 -1.89
N ALA A 98 -6.25 -0.64 -3.00
CA ALA A 98 -6.23 0.61 -3.76
C ALA A 98 -6.25 0.32 -5.26
N THR A 99 -6.76 1.26 -6.03
CA THR A 99 -6.84 1.18 -7.48
C THR A 99 -6.35 2.48 -8.10
N LEU A 100 -5.51 2.38 -9.14
CA LEU A 100 -5.11 3.49 -9.99
C LEU A 100 -5.66 3.30 -11.40
N ASP A 101 -6.22 4.35 -11.97
CA ASP A 101 -6.70 4.34 -13.35
C ASP A 101 -5.53 4.29 -14.33
N ASP A 102 -5.76 3.75 -15.51
CA ASP A 102 -4.76 3.72 -16.58
C ASP A 102 -4.25 5.11 -16.93
N ASP A 103 -5.13 6.12 -16.93
CA ASP A 103 -4.74 7.50 -17.22
C ASP A 103 -3.70 8.02 -16.21
N VAL A 104 -3.91 7.73 -14.93
CA VAL A 104 -2.95 8.12 -13.87
C VAL A 104 -1.64 7.37 -14.05
N ILE A 105 -1.69 6.07 -14.28
CA ILE A 105 -0.50 5.24 -14.49
C ILE A 105 0.32 5.78 -15.66
N ASN A 106 -0.33 6.01 -16.79
CA ASN A 106 0.35 6.50 -18.00
C ASN A 106 0.93 7.89 -17.79
N ARG A 107 0.22 8.79 -17.12
CA ARG A 107 0.69 10.13 -16.79
C ARG A 107 1.93 10.09 -15.88
N VAL A 108 1.87 9.28 -14.83
CA VAL A 108 2.99 9.18 -13.87
C VAL A 108 4.25 8.65 -14.55
N LEU A 109 4.11 7.63 -15.39
CA LEU A 109 5.23 7.08 -16.15
C LEU A 109 5.83 8.13 -17.11
N ALA A 110 4.98 8.83 -17.85
CA ALA A 110 5.43 9.85 -18.81
C ALA A 110 6.13 11.01 -18.10
N GLU A 111 5.51 11.57 -17.06
CA GLU A 111 6.08 12.70 -16.34
C GLU A 111 7.39 12.34 -15.63
N THR A 112 7.46 11.15 -15.03
CA THR A 112 8.69 10.69 -14.37
C THR A 112 9.80 10.50 -15.38
N THR A 113 9.50 9.97 -16.57
CA THR A 113 10.47 9.81 -17.65
C THR A 113 10.96 11.17 -18.14
N GLU A 114 10.07 12.12 -18.34
CA GLU A 114 10.39 13.42 -18.92
C GLU A 114 11.00 14.39 -17.90
N HIS A 115 10.46 14.44 -16.68
CA HIS A 115 10.83 15.45 -15.68
C HIS A 115 11.56 14.87 -14.45
N GLY A 116 11.71 13.56 -14.35
CA GLY A 116 12.38 12.91 -13.22
C GLY A 116 11.50 12.69 -12.01
N LYS A 117 10.26 13.14 -12.03
CA LYS A 117 9.31 12.95 -10.92
C LYS A 117 7.88 13.14 -11.38
N SER A 118 6.95 12.51 -10.67
CA SER A 118 5.51 12.72 -10.86
C SER A 118 4.75 12.39 -9.57
N ASP A 119 3.86 13.28 -9.16
CA ASP A 119 3.02 13.06 -7.99
C ASP A 119 1.74 12.34 -8.40
N PHE A 120 1.22 11.49 -7.50
CA PHE A 120 -0.09 10.87 -7.68
C PHE A 120 -0.78 10.68 -6.33
N GLU A 121 -2.10 10.82 -6.34
CA GLU A 121 -2.93 10.53 -5.17
C GLU A 121 -3.38 9.08 -5.19
N LEU A 122 -3.49 8.49 -4.01
CA LEU A 122 -3.99 7.13 -3.84
C LEU A 122 -4.97 7.10 -2.67
N VAL A 123 -6.17 6.58 -2.92
CA VAL A 123 -7.17 6.32 -1.89
C VAL A 123 -7.18 4.82 -1.64
N ALA A 124 -7.10 4.42 -0.37
CA ALA A 124 -7.19 3.02 0.02
C ALA A 124 -8.29 2.83 1.03
N GLU A 125 -8.94 1.67 0.97
CA GLU A 125 -9.86 1.21 1.99
C GLU A 125 -9.30 -0.01 2.68
N VAL A 126 -9.44 -0.06 4.00
CA VAL A 126 -9.04 -1.20 4.82
C VAL A 126 -10.31 -1.86 5.32
N THR A 127 -10.50 -3.13 4.97
CA THR A 127 -11.71 -3.88 5.30
C THR A 127 -11.37 -5.07 6.20
N ASP A 128 -12.31 -5.40 7.11
CA ASP A 128 -12.19 -6.59 7.96
C ASP A 128 -12.71 -7.85 7.24
N ALA A 129 -12.73 -8.97 7.95
CA ALA A 129 -13.16 -10.25 7.39
C ALA A 129 -14.64 -10.26 6.95
N ASP A 130 -15.46 -9.38 7.51
CA ASP A 130 -16.89 -9.25 7.17
C ASP A 130 -17.12 -8.26 6.02
N GLY A 131 -16.06 -7.64 5.50
CA GLY A 131 -16.16 -6.62 4.45
C GLY A 131 -16.47 -5.23 4.96
N THR A 132 -16.46 -5.01 6.28
CA THR A 132 -16.69 -3.69 6.87
C THR A 132 -15.45 -2.83 6.67
N VAL A 133 -15.63 -1.59 6.20
CA VAL A 133 -14.53 -0.63 6.07
C VAL A 133 -14.16 -0.13 7.47
N VAL A 134 -12.97 -0.46 7.93
CA VAL A 134 -12.48 -0.10 9.27
C VAL A 134 -11.60 1.15 9.25
N ALA A 135 -10.98 1.44 8.10
CA ALA A 135 -10.19 2.65 7.92
C ALA A 135 -10.15 3.04 6.44
N ARG A 136 -9.90 4.30 6.18
CA ARG A 136 -9.75 4.84 4.82
C ARG A 136 -8.58 5.79 4.80
N THR A 137 -7.75 5.74 3.75
CA THR A 137 -6.61 6.63 3.61
C THR A 137 -6.69 7.41 2.31
N ARG A 138 -6.10 8.62 2.34
CA ARG A 138 -5.79 9.42 1.17
C ARG A 138 -4.33 9.81 1.27
N GLY A 139 -3.51 9.38 0.32
CA GLY A 139 -2.08 9.64 0.31
C GLY A 139 -1.65 10.41 -0.92
N LEU A 140 -0.63 11.24 -0.76
CA LEU A 140 0.08 11.87 -1.87
C LEU A 140 1.44 11.19 -1.97
N TYR A 141 1.68 10.56 -3.11
CA TYR A 141 2.91 9.82 -3.41
C TYR A 141 3.64 10.47 -4.57
N GLN A 142 4.90 10.13 -4.70
CA GLN A 142 5.72 10.59 -5.82
C GLN A 142 6.58 9.45 -6.34
N MET A 143 6.56 9.24 -7.65
CA MET A 143 7.62 8.48 -8.31
C MET A 143 8.76 9.46 -8.59
N ARG A 144 9.97 9.10 -8.22
CA ARG A 144 11.13 9.97 -8.40
C ARG A 144 12.34 9.18 -8.92
N ARG A 145 12.96 9.73 -9.95
CA ARG A 145 14.22 9.24 -10.49
C ARG A 145 15.36 10.13 -9.95
N PHE A 146 16.36 9.50 -9.35
CA PHE A 146 17.54 10.18 -8.84
C PHE A 146 18.71 10.07 -9.79
#